data_770f0519206196e3bb497bc5491d3f24
#
_entry.id   770f0519206196e3bb497bc5491d3f24
#
_cell.length_a   1.000
_cell.length_b   1.000
_cell.length_c   1.000
_cell.angle_alpha   90.00
_cell.angle_beta   90.00
_cell.angle_gamma   90.00
#
_symmetry.space_group_name_H-M   'P 1'
#
loop_
_entity.id
_entity.type
_entity.pdbx_description
1 polymer ?
#
loop_
_entity_poly.entity_id
_entity_poly.type
_entity_poly.pdbx_seq_one_letter_code
_entity_poly.pdbx_strand_id
1 'polypeptide(L)'
;MQTVQEKIELLHEKLAKVKAGGGEKRVEKQHSQGKMTARERLAKLFDDNSFVELDQFVKHRCVNFGQDKKELPGEGVVTGYGTIDGRLVYAFAQDFTVEGGSLGEMHAAKIVKVQRLAMKMGAPIVGINDSGGARIQEAVDALAGYGKIFFENTNASGVIPQISVIMGPCAGGAVYSPALTDFIYMVKNTSQMFITGPAVIKSVTGEEVTAEDLGGAMAHNSVSGVAHFAAEDEDDCIAQIRYLLGFLPSNNMEDAPLVDTGDDPTREDEGLNSLLPDNSNMPYDMKDVIAKTVDNGEYYEVQPFYATNIITCFARFDGQSVGIIANQPKVMAGCLDINASDKSSRFIRFCDAFNIPIVNFVDVPGFLPGTNQEWGGIIRHGAKMLYAYSEATVPKITVITRKAYGGSYLAMCSQDLGADQVYAWPTSEIAVMGPAGAANIIFKKDEDKDAKTAKYVEEFATPYKAAERGFVDVVIEPKQTRPAVINALAMLASKRENRAPKKHGNIPL
;
A
#
# COMPACT_ATOMS: atom_id res chain seq x y z
N MET A 1 42.35 39.55 -4.74
CA MET A 1 40.95 39.12 -4.66
C MET A 1 40.71 38.10 -5.78
N GLN A 2 40.03 37.01 -5.49
CA GLN A 2 39.63 36.04 -6.56
C GLN A 2 38.69 36.69 -7.55
N THR A 3 38.89 36.45 -8.82
CA THR A 3 37.99 36.87 -9.91
C THR A 3 36.69 36.09 -9.86
N VAL A 4 35.65 36.55 -10.54
CA VAL A 4 34.37 35.81 -10.68
C VAL A 4 34.61 34.45 -11.33
N GLN A 5 35.46 34.39 -12.37
CA GLN A 5 35.79 33.16 -13.08
C GLN A 5 36.44 32.12 -12.14
N GLU A 6 37.43 32.53 -11.33
CA GLU A 6 38.06 31.63 -10.35
C GLU A 6 37.05 31.10 -9.30
N LYS A 7 36.07 31.91 -8.93
CA LYS A 7 34.98 31.47 -8.02
C LYS A 7 34.04 30.44 -8.68
N ILE A 8 33.74 30.61 -9.97
CA ILE A 8 32.96 29.66 -10.72
C ILE A 8 33.72 28.33 -10.90
N GLU A 9 35.00 28.37 -11.19
CA GLU A 9 35.86 27.19 -11.28
C GLU A 9 35.92 26.45 -9.94
N LEU A 10 36.06 27.15 -8.83
CA LEU A 10 35.98 26.56 -7.50
C LEU A 10 34.61 25.92 -7.20
N LEU A 11 33.51 26.53 -7.65
CA LEU A 11 32.18 25.93 -7.54
C LEU A 11 32.10 24.59 -8.29
N HIS A 12 32.57 24.57 -9.54
CA HIS A 12 32.59 23.35 -10.35
C HIS A 12 33.46 22.24 -9.71
N GLU A 13 34.62 22.59 -9.17
CA GLU A 13 35.48 21.64 -8.44
C GLU A 13 34.76 21.04 -7.23
N LYS A 14 34.12 21.87 -6.41
CA LYS A 14 33.38 21.41 -5.23
C LYS A 14 32.18 20.55 -5.61
N LEU A 15 31.43 20.92 -6.65
CA LEU A 15 30.31 20.13 -7.15
C LEU A 15 30.76 18.77 -7.67
N ALA A 16 31.90 18.73 -8.38
CA ALA A 16 32.45 17.45 -8.88
C ALA A 16 32.79 16.50 -7.72
N LYS A 17 33.39 17.02 -6.64
CA LYS A 17 33.68 16.23 -5.43
C LYS A 17 32.42 15.67 -4.78
N VAL A 18 31.37 16.48 -4.65
CA VAL A 18 30.08 16.03 -4.08
C VAL A 18 29.45 14.97 -4.97
N LYS A 19 29.43 15.19 -6.29
CA LYS A 19 28.84 14.26 -7.26
C LYS A 19 29.59 12.92 -7.35
N ALA A 20 30.88 12.88 -7.05
CA ALA A 20 31.66 11.66 -7.01
C ALA A 20 31.28 10.69 -5.89
N GLY A 21 30.45 11.13 -4.92
CA GLY A 21 30.01 10.29 -3.80
C GLY A 21 31.19 9.71 -3.04
N GLY A 22 31.20 8.40 -2.80
CA GLY A 22 32.29 7.68 -2.13
C GLY A 22 33.54 7.46 -2.98
N GLY A 23 33.55 7.95 -4.23
CA GLY A 23 34.63 7.80 -5.22
C GLY A 23 34.52 6.52 -6.06
N GLU A 24 35.28 6.52 -7.15
CA GLU A 24 35.20 5.54 -8.23
C GLU A 24 35.16 4.07 -7.75
N LYS A 25 36.09 3.68 -6.89
CA LYS A 25 36.17 2.29 -6.38
C LYS A 25 34.90 1.84 -5.64
N ARG A 26 34.28 2.75 -4.86
CA ARG A 26 33.05 2.41 -4.13
C ARG A 26 31.83 2.39 -5.05
N VAL A 27 31.79 3.26 -6.04
CA VAL A 27 30.78 3.28 -7.09
C VAL A 27 30.86 2.01 -7.93
N GLU A 28 32.06 1.60 -8.39
CA GLU A 28 32.26 0.33 -9.12
C GLU A 28 31.81 -0.88 -8.28
N LYS A 29 32.11 -0.89 -6.98
CA LYS A 29 31.64 -1.94 -6.07
C LYS A 29 30.12 -1.96 -5.98
N GLN A 30 29.44 -0.80 -5.92
CA GLN A 30 27.99 -0.67 -5.92
C GLN A 30 27.40 -1.29 -7.21
N HIS A 31 27.93 -0.90 -8.36
CA HIS A 31 27.51 -1.42 -9.65
C HIS A 31 27.76 -2.93 -9.81
N SER A 32 28.89 -3.44 -9.28
CA SER A 32 29.19 -4.89 -9.32
C SER A 32 28.20 -5.75 -8.53
N GLN A 33 27.42 -5.13 -7.63
CA GLN A 33 26.35 -5.77 -6.88
C GLN A 33 24.97 -5.63 -7.56
N GLY A 34 24.92 -5.10 -8.80
CA GLY A 34 23.68 -4.86 -9.51
C GLY A 34 22.86 -3.65 -8.97
N LYS A 35 23.54 -2.72 -8.30
CA LYS A 35 22.89 -1.57 -7.65
C LYS A 35 23.34 -0.26 -8.30
N MET A 36 22.41 0.66 -8.47
CA MET A 36 22.68 2.03 -8.89
C MET A 36 23.17 2.89 -7.72
N THR A 37 23.85 4.00 -8.02
CA THR A 37 24.10 5.06 -7.03
C THR A 37 22.85 5.86 -6.70
N ALA A 38 22.85 6.59 -5.60
CA ALA A 38 21.73 7.44 -5.19
C ALA A 38 21.31 8.44 -6.28
N ARG A 39 22.29 9.04 -6.98
CA ARG A 39 21.99 10.02 -8.06
C ARG A 39 21.46 9.36 -9.32
N GLU A 40 21.93 8.17 -9.68
CA GLU A 40 21.39 7.41 -10.81
C GLU A 40 19.94 7.01 -10.56
N ARG A 41 19.62 6.56 -9.35
CA ARG A 41 18.24 6.23 -8.93
C ARG A 41 17.30 7.43 -9.05
N LEU A 42 17.74 8.60 -8.56
CA LEU A 42 16.94 9.84 -8.65
C LEU A 42 16.82 10.35 -10.08
N ALA A 43 17.88 10.23 -10.90
CA ALA A 43 17.83 10.61 -12.31
C ALA A 43 16.82 9.78 -13.11
N LYS A 44 16.64 8.49 -12.75
CA LYS A 44 15.62 7.63 -13.38
C LYS A 44 14.22 7.82 -12.80
N LEU A 45 14.11 8.20 -11.53
CA LEU A 45 12.84 8.41 -10.86
C LEU A 45 12.09 9.64 -11.41
N PHE A 46 12.81 10.74 -11.61
CA PHE A 46 12.25 12.01 -12.06
C PHE A 46 12.21 12.15 -13.58
N ASP A 47 11.37 13.03 -14.06
CA ASP A 47 11.32 13.43 -15.46
C ASP A 47 12.65 14.08 -15.85
N ASP A 48 13.05 13.91 -17.11
CA ASP A 48 14.33 14.40 -17.65
C ASP A 48 14.56 15.89 -17.28
N ASN A 49 15.73 16.17 -16.71
CA ASN A 49 16.19 17.51 -16.32
C ASN A 49 15.30 18.24 -15.29
N SER A 50 14.35 17.55 -14.63
CA SER A 50 13.47 18.18 -13.64
C SER A 50 14.05 18.16 -12.23
N PHE A 51 14.97 17.25 -11.92
CA PHE A 51 15.51 17.08 -10.55
C PHE A 51 16.42 18.23 -10.12
N VAL A 52 16.10 18.82 -8.98
CA VAL A 52 16.89 19.86 -8.31
C VAL A 52 17.39 19.31 -6.98
N GLU A 53 18.72 19.09 -6.88
CA GLU A 53 19.37 18.62 -5.65
C GLU A 53 19.51 19.78 -4.65
N LEU A 54 19.04 19.56 -3.43
CA LEU A 54 19.16 20.49 -2.31
C LEU A 54 20.27 20.08 -1.36
N ASP A 55 20.84 21.07 -0.63
CA ASP A 55 21.81 20.86 0.43
C ASP A 55 23.07 20.07 0.02
N GLN A 56 23.53 20.24 -1.21
CA GLN A 56 24.68 19.52 -1.78
C GLN A 56 25.96 19.65 -0.96
N PHE A 57 26.18 20.80 -0.31
CA PHE A 57 27.39 21.12 0.45
C PHE A 57 27.26 20.90 1.95
N VAL A 58 26.17 20.32 2.43
CA VAL A 58 26.01 20.01 3.85
C VAL A 58 27.05 19.00 4.29
N LYS A 59 27.65 19.24 5.46
CA LYS A 59 28.68 18.40 6.09
C LYS A 59 28.25 18.05 7.51
N HIS A 60 28.73 16.90 8.01
CA HIS A 60 28.56 16.52 9.40
C HIS A 60 29.32 17.52 10.36
N ARG A 61 28.93 17.47 11.60
CA ARG A 61 29.51 18.28 12.67
C ARG A 61 30.28 17.46 13.72
N CYS A 62 30.33 16.13 13.49
CA CYS A 62 30.97 15.22 14.43
C CYS A 62 32.47 15.39 14.44
N VAL A 63 33.02 15.55 15.64
CA VAL A 63 34.47 15.64 15.88
C VAL A 63 35.02 14.39 16.56
N ASN A 64 34.15 13.46 16.99
CA ASN A 64 34.53 12.25 17.71
C ASN A 64 35.24 11.25 16.79
N PHE A 65 36.13 10.44 17.34
CA PHE A 65 36.79 9.34 16.66
C PHE A 65 37.47 9.73 15.32
N GLY A 66 37.94 10.97 15.19
CA GLY A 66 38.61 11.47 13.99
C GLY A 66 37.67 11.75 12.80
N GLN A 67 36.38 11.88 13.05
CA GLN A 67 35.42 12.24 12.00
C GLN A 67 35.65 13.63 11.42
N ASP A 68 36.18 14.58 12.24
CA ASP A 68 36.58 15.93 11.81
C ASP A 68 37.54 15.93 10.62
N LYS A 69 38.31 14.84 10.43
CA LYS A 69 39.25 14.64 9.32
C LYS A 69 38.65 13.99 8.08
N LYS A 70 37.40 13.50 8.16
CA LYS A 70 36.75 12.84 7.05
C LYS A 70 35.85 13.80 6.28
N GLU A 71 35.96 13.79 4.98
CA GLU A 71 34.97 14.40 4.10
C GLU A 71 33.94 13.36 3.69
N LEU A 72 32.65 13.62 4.00
CA LEU A 72 31.52 12.82 3.61
C LEU A 72 30.69 13.60 2.59
N PRO A 73 30.90 13.40 1.28
CA PRO A 73 30.25 14.19 0.24
C PRO A 73 28.73 14.12 0.33
N GLY A 74 28.08 15.30 0.39
CA GLY A 74 26.62 15.40 0.52
C GLY A 74 26.04 14.74 1.77
N GLU A 75 26.89 14.40 2.76
CA GLU A 75 26.52 13.74 4.03
C GLU A 75 25.91 12.34 3.84
N GLY A 76 26.23 11.67 2.71
CA GLY A 76 25.75 10.32 2.40
C GLY A 76 24.26 10.22 2.07
N VAL A 77 23.61 11.34 1.73
CA VAL A 77 22.23 11.35 1.24
C VAL A 77 22.01 12.45 0.23
N VAL A 78 21.37 12.12 -0.87
CA VAL A 78 20.95 13.07 -1.91
C VAL A 78 19.49 13.42 -1.65
N THR A 79 19.18 14.71 -1.55
CA THR A 79 17.82 15.20 -1.24
C THR A 79 17.43 16.27 -2.25
N GLY A 80 16.15 16.31 -2.62
CA GLY A 80 15.67 17.31 -3.57
C GLY A 80 14.24 17.12 -4.00
N TYR A 81 13.90 17.73 -5.13
CA TYR A 81 12.58 17.65 -5.74
C TYR A 81 12.70 17.66 -7.26
N GLY A 82 11.65 17.23 -7.91
CA GLY A 82 11.51 17.25 -9.36
C GLY A 82 10.07 16.95 -9.75
N THR A 83 9.84 16.62 -11.01
CA THR A 83 8.52 16.16 -11.46
C THR A 83 8.53 14.69 -11.83
N ILE A 84 7.38 14.05 -11.63
CA ILE A 84 7.07 12.72 -12.16
C ILE A 84 5.75 12.87 -12.92
N ASP A 85 5.81 12.61 -14.22
CA ASP A 85 4.71 12.85 -15.14
C ASP A 85 4.13 14.27 -15.00
N GLY A 86 5.04 15.26 -14.89
CA GLY A 86 4.73 16.68 -14.74
C GLY A 86 4.29 17.13 -13.36
N ARG A 87 4.10 16.22 -12.39
CA ARG A 87 3.66 16.56 -11.01
C ARG A 87 4.84 16.64 -10.05
N LEU A 88 4.82 17.62 -9.15
CA LEU A 88 5.85 17.83 -8.14
C LEU A 88 5.93 16.64 -7.18
N VAL A 89 7.14 16.13 -6.98
CA VAL A 89 7.46 15.09 -6.01
C VAL A 89 8.77 15.44 -5.30
N TYR A 90 8.85 15.22 -4.01
CA TYR A 90 10.08 15.31 -3.24
C TYR A 90 10.71 13.94 -3.06
N ALA A 91 12.04 13.89 -2.96
CA ALA A 91 12.72 12.62 -2.70
C ALA A 91 14.00 12.80 -1.87
N PHE A 92 14.38 11.72 -1.21
CA PHE A 92 15.74 11.51 -0.72
C PHE A 92 16.23 10.13 -1.14
N ALA A 93 17.53 10.00 -1.36
CA ALA A 93 18.18 8.71 -1.62
C ALA A 93 19.47 8.61 -0.80
N GLN A 94 19.58 7.59 0.03
CA GLN A 94 20.78 7.32 0.80
C GLN A 94 21.87 6.79 -0.12
N ASP A 95 23.08 7.32 0.01
CA ASP A 95 24.24 6.97 -0.79
C ASP A 95 25.14 5.97 -0.03
N PHE A 96 24.95 4.69 -0.32
CA PHE A 96 25.75 3.63 0.32
C PHE A 96 27.25 3.74 0.04
N THR A 97 27.66 4.44 -1.02
CA THR A 97 29.06 4.66 -1.33
C THR A 97 29.77 5.59 -0.33
N VAL A 98 28.98 6.40 0.43
CA VAL A 98 29.48 7.33 1.46
C VAL A 98 29.16 6.77 2.85
N GLU A 99 30.18 6.26 3.56
CA GLU A 99 30.05 5.66 4.91
C GLU A 99 28.92 4.64 5.03
N GLY A 100 28.67 3.86 3.96
CA GLY A 100 27.58 2.86 3.94
C GLY A 100 26.18 3.48 4.06
N GLY A 101 25.97 4.72 3.63
CA GLY A 101 24.68 5.41 3.75
C GLY A 101 24.23 5.61 5.21
N SER A 102 25.15 5.50 6.18
CA SER A 102 24.80 5.59 7.60
C SER A 102 24.27 6.96 7.99
N LEU A 103 23.23 6.97 8.82
CA LEU A 103 22.52 8.17 9.22
C LEU A 103 23.22 8.86 10.42
N GLY A 104 23.70 10.08 10.20
CA GLY A 104 24.15 11.00 11.24
C GLY A 104 23.20 12.18 11.42
N GLU A 105 23.53 13.11 12.30
CA GLU A 105 22.72 14.30 12.60
C GLU A 105 22.35 15.09 11.34
N MET A 106 23.34 15.45 10.53
CA MET A 106 23.13 16.30 9.35
C MET A 106 22.52 15.53 8.17
N HIS A 107 22.79 14.25 8.06
CA HIS A 107 22.11 13.35 7.15
C HIS A 107 20.58 13.37 7.42
N ALA A 108 20.20 13.18 8.69
CA ALA A 108 18.81 13.25 9.12
C ALA A 108 18.20 14.65 8.89
N ALA A 109 18.96 15.72 9.17
CA ALA A 109 18.50 17.09 8.98
C ALA A 109 18.14 17.38 7.51
N LYS A 110 18.88 16.83 6.55
CA LYS A 110 18.55 16.93 5.11
C LYS A 110 17.25 16.22 4.79
N ILE A 111 17.03 15.00 5.29
CA ILE A 111 15.81 14.24 5.11
C ILE A 111 14.60 14.97 5.70
N VAL A 112 14.70 15.40 6.96
CA VAL A 112 13.64 16.17 7.65
C VAL A 112 13.29 17.45 6.88
N LYS A 113 14.27 18.12 6.31
CA LYS A 113 14.01 19.33 5.50
C LYS A 113 13.14 19.03 4.28
N VAL A 114 13.44 17.98 3.52
CA VAL A 114 12.62 17.66 2.34
C VAL A 114 11.25 17.10 2.73
N GLN A 115 11.12 16.36 3.84
CA GLN A 115 9.81 15.96 4.39
C GLN A 115 8.95 17.20 4.70
N ARG A 116 9.49 18.18 5.39
CA ARG A 116 8.81 19.45 5.70
C ARG A 116 8.46 20.27 4.46
N LEU A 117 9.34 20.28 3.46
CA LEU A 117 9.04 20.95 2.18
C LEU A 117 7.92 20.25 1.43
N ALA A 118 7.94 18.92 1.35
CA ALA A 118 6.86 18.13 0.75
C ALA A 118 5.51 18.43 1.42
N MET A 119 5.48 18.46 2.76
CA MET A 119 4.30 18.84 3.54
C MET A 119 3.81 20.26 3.24
N LYS A 120 4.72 21.23 3.13
CA LYS A 120 4.35 22.63 2.81
C LYS A 120 3.77 22.79 1.42
N MET A 121 4.26 21.99 0.48
CA MET A 121 3.84 22.05 -0.92
C MET A 121 2.66 21.13 -1.22
N GLY A 122 2.26 20.26 -0.28
CA GLY A 122 1.25 19.25 -0.52
C GLY A 122 1.65 18.30 -1.66
N ALA A 123 2.87 17.80 -1.64
CA ALA A 123 3.44 16.94 -2.67
C ALA A 123 3.88 15.59 -2.11
N PRO A 124 3.78 14.49 -2.87
CA PRO A 124 4.27 13.18 -2.45
C PRO A 124 5.77 13.19 -2.14
N ILE A 125 6.19 12.27 -1.28
CA ILE A 125 7.60 12.05 -0.98
C ILE A 125 8.01 10.60 -1.21
N VAL A 126 9.16 10.41 -1.88
CA VAL A 126 9.77 9.10 -2.12
C VAL A 126 11.10 9.01 -1.39
N GLY A 127 11.24 8.06 -0.48
CA GLY A 127 12.47 7.82 0.27
C GLY A 127 13.16 6.54 -0.17
N ILE A 128 14.33 6.64 -0.80
CA ILE A 128 15.14 5.50 -1.22
C ILE A 128 16.16 5.17 -0.12
N ASN A 129 15.99 3.99 0.49
CA ASN A 129 16.76 3.53 1.62
C ASN A 129 17.84 2.53 1.17
N ASP A 130 19.09 2.84 1.47
CA ASP A 130 20.27 2.01 1.24
C ASP A 130 21.31 2.37 2.30
N SER A 131 21.20 1.79 3.50
CA SER A 131 21.91 2.25 4.69
C SER A 131 22.28 1.13 5.66
N GLY A 132 23.49 1.22 6.18
CA GLY A 132 23.93 0.37 7.29
C GLY A 132 23.33 0.73 8.66
N GLY A 133 22.42 1.72 8.73
CA GLY A 133 21.79 2.14 9.96
C GLY A 133 22.39 3.41 10.59
N ALA A 134 22.33 3.55 11.92
CA ALA A 134 22.85 4.71 12.62
C ALA A 134 24.38 4.82 12.54
N ARG A 135 24.89 6.02 12.30
CA ARG A 135 26.34 6.32 12.36
C ARG A 135 26.82 6.27 13.81
N ILE A 136 27.52 5.21 14.17
CA ILE A 136 27.89 4.88 15.56
C ILE A 136 28.74 6.00 16.18
N GLN A 137 29.59 6.67 15.38
CA GLN A 137 30.48 7.73 15.80
C GLN A 137 29.76 9.00 16.29
N GLU A 138 28.50 9.16 15.87
CA GLU A 138 27.63 10.26 16.28
C GLU A 138 26.73 9.90 17.47
N ALA A 139 26.80 8.66 17.92
CA ALA A 139 26.09 8.16 19.11
C ALA A 139 24.60 8.58 19.15
N VAL A 140 24.18 9.24 20.24
CA VAL A 140 22.77 9.63 20.46
C VAL A 140 22.27 10.67 19.45
N ASP A 141 23.15 11.45 18.82
CA ASP A 141 22.75 12.42 17.80
C ASP A 141 22.18 11.74 16.54
N ALA A 142 22.73 10.58 16.18
CA ALA A 142 22.16 9.73 15.11
C ALA A 142 20.78 9.19 15.48
N LEU A 143 20.58 8.75 16.74
CA LEU A 143 19.27 8.31 17.22
C LEU A 143 18.25 9.45 17.24
N ALA A 144 18.65 10.63 17.70
CA ALA A 144 17.82 11.82 17.66
C ALA A 144 17.42 12.19 16.22
N GLY A 145 18.32 11.96 15.25
CA GLY A 145 18.05 12.10 13.83
C GLY A 145 16.91 11.20 13.36
N TYR A 146 16.96 9.90 13.69
CA TYR A 146 15.85 8.98 13.39
C TYR A 146 14.54 9.42 14.04
N GLY A 147 14.57 9.81 15.32
CA GLY A 147 13.38 10.30 16.03
C GLY A 147 12.71 11.47 15.30
N LYS A 148 13.49 12.41 14.77
CA LYS A 148 12.96 13.54 13.99
C LYS A 148 12.32 13.08 12.69
N ILE A 149 12.91 12.11 11.97
CA ILE A 149 12.34 11.54 10.73
C ILE A 149 11.01 10.83 11.03
N PHE A 150 10.94 10.01 12.10
CA PHE A 150 9.71 9.32 12.49
C PHE A 150 8.58 10.30 12.85
N PHE A 151 8.93 11.39 13.54
CA PHE A 151 7.98 12.44 13.86
C PHE A 151 7.39 13.08 12.60
N GLU A 152 8.23 13.39 11.60
CA GLU A 152 7.75 13.95 10.34
C GLU A 152 6.98 12.92 9.49
N ASN A 153 7.35 11.63 9.49
CA ASN A 153 6.54 10.59 8.86
C ASN A 153 5.12 10.55 9.45
N THR A 154 5.00 10.66 10.78
CA THR A 154 3.70 10.66 11.46
C THR A 154 2.89 11.91 11.12
N ASN A 155 3.52 13.08 11.08
CA ASN A 155 2.86 14.33 10.69
C ASN A 155 2.37 14.31 9.24
N ALA A 156 3.11 13.65 8.36
CA ALA A 156 2.78 13.54 6.94
C ALA A 156 1.71 12.47 6.64
N SER A 157 1.47 11.54 7.57
CA SER A 157 0.52 10.44 7.41
C SER A 157 -0.90 10.95 7.16
N GLY A 158 -1.50 10.54 6.05
CA GLY A 158 -2.81 10.98 5.60
C GLY A 158 -2.87 12.44 5.10
N VAL A 159 -1.73 13.10 4.92
CA VAL A 159 -1.63 14.47 4.38
C VAL A 159 -1.01 14.46 2.98
N ILE A 160 0.11 13.77 2.82
CA ILE A 160 0.78 13.53 1.54
C ILE A 160 1.12 12.05 1.39
N PRO A 161 1.07 11.47 0.19
CA PRO A 161 1.53 10.11 -0.05
C PRO A 161 3.02 9.96 0.27
N GLN A 162 3.36 8.93 1.05
CA GLN A 162 4.72 8.61 1.46
C GLN A 162 5.10 7.22 0.92
N ILE A 163 6.12 7.15 0.08
CA ILE A 163 6.60 5.90 -0.53
C ILE A 163 8.02 5.64 -0.05
N SER A 164 8.25 4.51 0.57
CA SER A 164 9.57 4.01 0.93
C SER A 164 10.04 2.94 -0.02
N VAL A 165 11.29 3.03 -0.43
CA VAL A 165 11.91 2.12 -1.39
C VAL A 165 13.17 1.56 -0.76
N ILE A 166 13.27 0.25 -0.68
CA ILE A 166 14.44 -0.43 -0.12
C ILE A 166 15.26 -0.97 -1.29
N MET A 167 16.43 -0.38 -1.50
CA MET A 167 17.37 -0.72 -2.58
C MET A 167 18.74 -1.15 -2.07
N GLY A 168 18.76 -1.67 -0.86
CA GLY A 168 19.95 -2.17 -0.19
C GLY A 168 19.62 -2.60 1.23
N PRO A 169 20.62 -2.70 2.12
CA PRO A 169 20.36 -2.98 3.53
C PRO A 169 19.59 -1.83 4.18
N CYS A 170 18.64 -2.19 5.05
CA CYS A 170 17.90 -1.29 5.91
C CYS A 170 17.73 -2.01 7.27
N ALA A 171 18.59 -1.69 8.25
CA ALA A 171 18.71 -2.46 9.47
C ALA A 171 18.55 -1.60 10.74
N GLY A 172 18.11 -2.24 11.82
CA GLY A 172 17.94 -1.59 13.13
C GLY A 172 16.85 -0.52 13.09
N GLY A 173 17.12 0.65 13.70
CA GLY A 173 16.18 1.76 13.73
C GLY A 173 15.74 2.30 12.36
N ALA A 174 16.52 2.05 11.32
CA ALA A 174 16.21 2.49 9.95
C ALA A 174 14.89 1.90 9.41
N VAL A 175 14.47 0.71 9.84
CA VAL A 175 13.25 0.04 9.33
C VAL A 175 11.95 0.71 9.77
N TYR A 176 11.98 1.49 10.83
CA TYR A 176 10.75 2.10 11.35
C TYR A 176 10.23 3.25 10.50
N SER A 177 11.12 4.05 9.88
CA SER A 177 10.67 5.10 8.95
C SER A 177 9.87 4.51 7.78
N PRO A 178 10.36 3.49 7.03
CA PRO A 178 9.55 2.81 6.03
C PRO A 178 8.21 2.27 6.58
N ALA A 179 8.22 1.64 7.77
CA ALA A 179 7.02 1.08 8.37
C ALA A 179 5.93 2.13 8.73
N LEU A 180 6.33 3.40 8.90
CA LEU A 180 5.43 4.54 9.13
C LEU A 180 4.89 5.16 7.84
N THR A 181 5.41 4.78 6.66
CA THR A 181 4.95 5.29 5.37
C THR A 181 3.81 4.49 4.78
N ASP A 182 3.22 4.95 3.68
CA ASP A 182 2.03 4.34 3.10
C ASP A 182 2.35 3.07 2.32
N PHE A 183 3.41 3.09 1.51
CA PHE A 183 3.83 1.96 0.67
C PHE A 183 5.33 1.68 0.80
N ILE A 184 5.68 0.40 0.80
CA ILE A 184 7.06 -0.08 0.86
C ILE A 184 7.34 -0.95 -0.36
N TYR A 185 8.32 -0.56 -1.15
CA TYR A 185 8.89 -1.33 -2.25
C TYR A 185 10.19 -2.00 -1.82
N MET A 186 10.39 -3.24 -2.23
CA MET A 186 11.66 -3.95 -2.02
C MET A 186 12.15 -4.57 -3.32
N VAL A 187 13.44 -4.42 -3.61
CA VAL A 187 14.09 -5.05 -4.77
C VAL A 187 14.58 -6.43 -4.36
N LYS A 188 14.24 -7.47 -5.13
CA LYS A 188 14.65 -8.86 -4.88
C LYS A 188 16.18 -9.00 -4.86
N ASN A 189 16.68 -9.85 -4.00
CA ASN A 189 18.09 -10.24 -3.88
C ASN A 189 19.07 -9.14 -3.44
N THR A 190 18.69 -7.86 -3.46
CA THR A 190 19.58 -6.74 -3.11
C THR A 190 19.12 -5.97 -1.90
N SER A 191 17.86 -6.05 -1.54
CA SER A 191 17.28 -5.33 -0.39
C SER A 191 17.00 -6.25 0.79
N GLN A 192 17.31 -5.79 1.99
CA GLN A 192 16.95 -6.49 3.24
C GLN A 192 16.45 -5.50 4.28
N MET A 193 15.43 -5.90 5.03
CA MET A 193 14.92 -5.19 6.20
C MET A 193 14.90 -6.13 7.41
N PHE A 194 15.51 -5.74 8.52
CA PHE A 194 15.38 -6.44 9.80
C PHE A 194 15.77 -5.54 10.96
N ILE A 195 15.15 -5.73 12.13
CA ILE A 195 15.55 -5.02 13.36
C ILE A 195 16.92 -5.50 13.81
N THR A 196 17.13 -6.82 13.85
CA THR A 196 18.38 -7.48 14.21
C THR A 196 18.80 -8.44 13.11
N GLY A 197 20.05 -8.31 12.65
CA GLY A 197 20.57 -9.16 11.59
C GLY A 197 20.89 -10.59 12.03
N PRO A 198 21.15 -11.50 11.06
CA PRO A 198 21.37 -12.94 11.31
C PRO A 198 22.42 -13.27 12.37
N ALA A 199 23.52 -12.49 12.41
CA ALA A 199 24.60 -12.71 13.38
C ALA A 199 24.14 -12.51 14.84
N VAL A 200 23.29 -11.51 15.09
CA VAL A 200 22.74 -11.25 16.42
C VAL A 200 21.70 -12.30 16.79
N ILE A 201 20.83 -12.68 15.85
CA ILE A 201 19.84 -13.74 16.07
C ILE A 201 20.55 -15.03 16.46
N LYS A 202 21.58 -15.44 15.69
CA LYS A 202 22.38 -16.63 16.01
C LYS A 202 23.00 -16.57 17.41
N SER A 203 23.50 -15.41 17.83
CA SER A 203 24.13 -15.27 19.14
C SER A 203 23.13 -15.30 20.31
N VAL A 204 21.87 -14.87 20.11
CA VAL A 204 20.86 -14.74 21.16
C VAL A 204 19.93 -15.96 21.22
N THR A 205 19.43 -16.44 20.07
CA THR A 205 18.45 -17.52 19.98
C THR A 205 19.05 -18.85 19.52
N GLY A 206 20.24 -18.83 18.93
CA GLY A 206 20.88 -19.99 18.32
C GLY A 206 20.36 -20.33 16.91
N GLU A 207 19.39 -19.56 16.39
CA GLU A 207 18.83 -19.78 15.05
C GLU A 207 19.82 -19.38 13.95
N GLU A 208 19.94 -20.22 12.93
CA GLU A 208 20.73 -19.95 11.73
C GLU A 208 19.79 -19.58 10.58
N VAL A 209 19.94 -18.37 10.06
CA VAL A 209 19.11 -17.85 8.97
C VAL A 209 19.96 -16.94 8.07
N THR A 210 19.70 -16.96 6.77
CA THR A 210 20.35 -16.01 5.84
C THR A 210 19.69 -14.63 5.94
N ALA A 211 20.39 -13.59 5.48
CA ALA A 211 19.81 -12.24 5.44
C ALA A 211 18.59 -12.16 4.50
N GLU A 212 18.63 -12.91 3.39
CA GLU A 212 17.53 -12.96 2.43
C GLU A 212 16.30 -13.69 3.01
N ASP A 213 16.49 -14.83 3.66
CA ASP A 213 15.38 -15.58 4.28
C ASP A 213 14.77 -14.83 5.47
N LEU A 214 15.60 -14.08 6.22
CA LEU A 214 15.14 -13.32 7.38
C LEU A 214 14.35 -12.07 6.99
N GLY A 215 14.87 -11.30 6.02
CA GLY A 215 14.36 -9.98 5.73
C GLY A 215 14.51 -9.53 4.28
N GLY A 216 14.63 -10.47 3.34
CA GLY A 216 14.63 -10.18 1.91
C GLY A 216 13.25 -9.75 1.40
N ALA A 217 13.20 -9.34 0.14
CA ALA A 217 12.00 -8.80 -0.47
C ALA A 217 10.78 -9.74 -0.34
N MET A 218 10.97 -11.04 -0.61
CA MET A 218 9.85 -12.00 -0.55
C MET A 218 9.46 -12.37 0.89
N ALA A 219 10.38 -12.38 1.86
CA ALA A 219 10.06 -12.57 3.26
C ALA A 219 9.05 -11.50 3.76
N HIS A 220 9.25 -10.26 3.37
CA HIS A 220 8.36 -9.16 3.76
C HIS A 220 7.12 -9.01 2.87
N ASN A 221 7.17 -9.44 1.61
CA ASN A 221 6.01 -9.40 0.72
C ASN A 221 5.06 -10.59 0.87
N SER A 222 5.52 -11.75 1.39
CA SER A 222 4.66 -12.95 1.46
C SER A 222 4.40 -13.47 2.88
N VAL A 223 5.31 -13.21 3.82
CA VAL A 223 5.20 -13.76 5.19
C VAL A 223 4.79 -12.70 6.19
N SER A 224 5.54 -11.61 6.30
CA SER A 224 5.29 -10.58 7.32
C SER A 224 4.27 -9.52 6.90
N GLY A 225 4.06 -9.31 5.59
CA GLY A 225 3.19 -8.27 5.07
C GLY A 225 3.71 -6.84 5.29
N VAL A 226 4.96 -6.66 5.69
CA VAL A 226 5.57 -5.34 5.90
C VAL A 226 5.74 -4.60 4.58
N ALA A 227 6.21 -5.30 3.54
CA ALA A 227 6.35 -4.72 2.21
C ALA A 227 5.08 -4.91 1.37
N HIS A 228 4.85 -3.98 0.46
CA HIS A 228 3.67 -3.95 -0.41
C HIS A 228 3.98 -4.44 -1.82
N PHE A 229 5.21 -4.21 -2.29
CA PHE A 229 5.63 -4.54 -3.66
C PHE A 229 7.02 -5.14 -3.68
N ALA A 230 7.21 -6.14 -4.54
CA ALA A 230 8.50 -6.75 -4.83
C ALA A 230 8.84 -6.47 -6.29
N ALA A 231 10.01 -5.87 -6.52
CA ALA A 231 10.51 -5.56 -7.86
C ALA A 231 11.65 -6.53 -8.24
N GLU A 232 11.78 -6.83 -9.52
CA GLU A 232 12.83 -7.71 -10.02
C GLU A 232 14.22 -7.06 -9.92
N ASP A 233 14.28 -5.77 -10.26
CA ASP A 233 15.48 -4.94 -10.18
C ASP A 233 15.12 -3.48 -9.87
N GLU A 234 16.13 -2.61 -9.81
CA GLU A 234 15.93 -1.19 -9.47
C GLU A 234 15.19 -0.42 -10.58
N ASP A 235 15.34 -0.80 -11.84
CA ASP A 235 14.63 -0.17 -12.97
C ASP A 235 13.14 -0.53 -12.94
N ASP A 236 12.80 -1.79 -12.73
CA ASP A 236 11.44 -2.26 -12.55
C ASP A 236 10.79 -1.57 -11.32
N CYS A 237 11.54 -1.47 -10.23
CA CYS A 237 11.07 -0.78 -9.02
C CYS A 237 10.69 0.69 -9.29
N ILE A 238 11.54 1.43 -9.99
CA ILE A 238 11.29 2.83 -10.33
C ILE A 238 10.08 2.96 -11.26
N ALA A 239 9.95 2.08 -12.25
CA ALA A 239 8.79 2.05 -13.14
C ALA A 239 7.48 1.80 -12.36
N GLN A 240 7.49 0.86 -11.43
CA GLN A 240 6.34 0.56 -10.57
C GLN A 240 5.96 1.75 -9.67
N ILE A 241 6.93 2.49 -9.11
CA ILE A 241 6.69 3.69 -8.29
C ILE A 241 6.00 4.79 -9.13
N ARG A 242 6.52 5.05 -10.34
CA ARG A 242 5.91 6.01 -11.26
C ARG A 242 4.48 5.61 -11.62
N TYR A 243 4.25 4.32 -11.88
CA TYR A 243 2.92 3.78 -12.17
C TYR A 243 1.96 3.95 -11.00
N LEU A 244 2.37 3.63 -9.76
CA LEU A 244 1.56 3.85 -8.56
C LEU A 244 1.17 5.32 -8.40
N LEU A 245 2.13 6.24 -8.55
CA LEU A 245 1.87 7.68 -8.42
C LEU A 245 0.81 8.18 -9.41
N GLY A 246 0.64 7.50 -10.55
CA GLY A 246 -0.43 7.79 -11.52
C GLY A 246 -1.84 7.56 -10.97
N PHE A 247 -2.02 6.73 -9.96
CA PHE A 247 -3.31 6.49 -9.30
C PHE A 247 -3.58 7.41 -8.12
N LEU A 248 -2.55 8.10 -7.60
CA LEU A 248 -2.63 8.84 -6.35
C LEU A 248 -2.76 10.35 -6.57
N PRO A 249 -3.50 11.07 -5.72
CA PRO A 249 -3.46 12.53 -5.69
C PRO A 249 -2.10 13.02 -5.16
N SER A 250 -1.81 14.30 -5.30
CA SER A 250 -0.61 14.90 -4.72
C SER A 250 -0.70 15.03 -3.19
N ASN A 251 -1.90 15.22 -2.66
CA ASN A 251 -2.16 15.38 -1.22
C ASN A 251 -3.64 15.08 -0.91
N ASN A 252 -4.01 15.15 0.36
CA ASN A 252 -5.36 14.85 0.86
C ASN A 252 -6.43 15.91 0.52
N MET A 253 -6.05 17.02 -0.10
CA MET A 253 -6.99 18.10 -0.50
C MET A 253 -7.30 18.05 -2.01
N GLU A 254 -6.64 17.16 -2.74
CA GLU A 254 -6.80 16.98 -4.18
C GLU A 254 -7.40 15.60 -4.48
N ASP A 255 -7.98 15.47 -5.66
CA ASP A 255 -8.40 14.19 -6.21
C ASP A 255 -7.26 13.57 -7.03
N ALA A 256 -7.28 12.25 -7.21
CA ALA A 256 -6.36 11.56 -8.11
C ALA A 256 -6.55 12.04 -9.56
N PRO A 257 -5.49 12.04 -10.40
CA PRO A 257 -5.60 12.45 -11.78
C PRO A 257 -6.65 11.63 -12.55
N LEU A 258 -7.52 12.34 -13.27
CA LEU A 258 -8.41 11.72 -14.25
C LEU A 258 -7.60 11.43 -15.53
N VAL A 259 -7.69 10.21 -16.02
CA VAL A 259 -6.93 9.75 -17.20
C VAL A 259 -7.90 9.28 -18.27
N ASP A 260 -7.79 9.82 -19.48
CA ASP A 260 -8.53 9.25 -20.61
C ASP A 260 -7.93 7.90 -20.99
N THR A 261 -8.65 6.82 -20.67
CA THR A 261 -8.21 5.44 -20.94
C THR A 261 -8.68 4.94 -22.30
N GLY A 262 -9.59 5.68 -22.97
CA GLY A 262 -10.18 5.27 -24.23
C GLY A 262 -11.12 4.06 -24.17
N ASP A 263 -11.41 3.53 -22.97
CA ASP A 263 -12.33 2.40 -22.79
C ASP A 263 -13.77 2.92 -22.68
N ASP A 264 -14.71 2.31 -23.43
CA ASP A 264 -16.12 2.70 -23.44
C ASP A 264 -16.75 2.56 -22.04
N PRO A 265 -17.21 3.66 -21.42
CA PRO A 265 -17.83 3.61 -20.10
C PRO A 265 -19.16 2.84 -20.08
N THR A 266 -19.80 2.66 -21.23
CA THR A 266 -21.11 2.02 -21.37
C THR A 266 -21.01 0.54 -21.75
N ARG A 267 -19.81 0.01 -22.03
CA ARG A 267 -19.65 -1.37 -22.43
C ARG A 267 -20.12 -2.34 -21.35
N GLU A 268 -20.85 -3.35 -21.76
CA GLU A 268 -21.18 -4.53 -20.99
C GLU A 268 -20.23 -5.68 -21.37
N ASP A 269 -19.91 -6.58 -20.44
CA ASP A 269 -19.10 -7.78 -20.72
C ASP A 269 -19.95 -9.04 -20.52
N GLU A 270 -20.43 -9.61 -21.62
CA GLU A 270 -21.25 -10.84 -21.61
C GLU A 270 -20.52 -12.03 -20.95
N GLY A 271 -19.19 -12.03 -20.92
CA GLY A 271 -18.40 -13.05 -20.25
C GLY A 271 -18.59 -13.10 -18.74
N LEU A 272 -19.07 -12.01 -18.11
CA LEU A 272 -19.41 -12.00 -16.69
C LEU A 272 -20.64 -12.84 -16.36
N ASN A 273 -21.62 -12.94 -17.28
CA ASN A 273 -22.84 -13.71 -17.09
C ASN A 273 -22.56 -15.21 -16.96
N SER A 274 -21.44 -15.70 -17.47
CA SER A 274 -21.05 -17.13 -17.44
C SER A 274 -19.75 -17.38 -16.63
N LEU A 275 -19.22 -16.38 -15.95
CA LEU A 275 -17.93 -16.52 -15.24
C LEU A 275 -18.06 -17.34 -13.96
N LEU A 276 -19.14 -17.16 -13.22
CA LEU A 276 -19.34 -17.89 -11.97
C LEU A 276 -19.85 -19.31 -12.26
N PRO A 277 -19.29 -20.33 -11.59
CA PRO A 277 -19.83 -21.68 -11.64
C PRO A 277 -21.27 -21.75 -11.09
N ASP A 278 -22.13 -22.58 -11.69
CA ASP A 278 -23.49 -22.85 -11.20
C ASP A 278 -23.49 -23.40 -9.77
N ASN A 279 -22.49 -24.21 -9.43
CA ASN A 279 -22.28 -24.69 -8.05
C ASN A 279 -21.56 -23.65 -7.22
N SER A 280 -22.24 -23.04 -6.26
CA SER A 280 -21.69 -22.00 -5.38
C SER A 280 -20.49 -22.43 -4.52
N ASN A 281 -20.19 -23.73 -4.44
CA ASN A 281 -19.01 -24.25 -3.76
C ASN A 281 -17.79 -24.40 -4.68
N MET A 282 -17.95 -24.22 -5.98
CA MET A 282 -16.83 -24.23 -6.92
C MET A 282 -16.11 -22.87 -6.89
N PRO A 283 -14.77 -22.85 -6.80
CA PRO A 283 -14.01 -21.61 -6.82
C PRO A 283 -13.95 -21.01 -8.22
N TYR A 284 -13.81 -19.68 -8.28
CA TYR A 284 -13.46 -18.93 -9.48
C TYR A 284 -12.44 -17.84 -9.10
N ASP A 285 -11.82 -17.21 -10.09
CA ASP A 285 -10.87 -16.14 -9.85
C ASP A 285 -11.57 -14.78 -9.84
N MET A 286 -11.57 -14.10 -8.71
CA MET A 286 -12.13 -12.76 -8.61
C MET A 286 -11.35 -11.73 -9.45
N LYS A 287 -10.08 -12.01 -9.77
CA LYS A 287 -9.29 -11.17 -10.67
C LYS A 287 -9.87 -11.09 -12.07
N ASP A 288 -10.54 -12.16 -12.54
CA ASP A 288 -11.23 -12.16 -13.83
C ASP A 288 -12.46 -11.23 -13.81
N VAL A 289 -13.18 -11.15 -12.67
CA VAL A 289 -14.27 -10.17 -12.49
C VAL A 289 -13.73 -8.75 -12.54
N ILE A 290 -12.66 -8.48 -11.79
CA ILE A 290 -12.01 -7.16 -11.75
C ILE A 290 -11.59 -6.77 -13.17
N ALA A 291 -10.80 -7.61 -13.85
CA ALA A 291 -10.28 -7.31 -15.18
C ALA A 291 -11.39 -7.04 -16.23
N LYS A 292 -12.53 -7.71 -16.12
CA LYS A 292 -13.66 -7.49 -17.05
C LYS A 292 -14.44 -6.20 -16.78
N THR A 293 -14.30 -5.63 -15.57
CA THR A 293 -15.08 -4.46 -15.16
C THR A 293 -14.30 -3.15 -15.23
N VAL A 294 -13.00 -3.16 -14.95
CA VAL A 294 -12.16 -1.97 -14.94
C VAL A 294 -11.73 -1.53 -16.34
N ASP A 295 -11.23 -0.31 -16.47
CA ASP A 295 -10.74 0.23 -17.73
C ASP A 295 -9.60 -0.63 -18.29
N ASN A 296 -9.73 -1.04 -19.55
CA ASN A 296 -8.78 -1.86 -20.31
C ASN A 296 -8.36 -3.17 -19.61
N GLY A 297 -9.05 -3.59 -18.56
CA GLY A 297 -8.69 -4.73 -17.73
C GLY A 297 -7.45 -4.49 -16.84
N GLU A 298 -7.03 -3.24 -16.68
CA GLU A 298 -5.82 -2.87 -15.96
C GLU A 298 -6.09 -2.55 -14.49
N TYR A 299 -5.35 -3.21 -13.61
CA TYR A 299 -5.35 -2.91 -12.17
C TYR A 299 -3.95 -3.12 -11.58
N TYR A 300 -3.65 -2.42 -10.50
CA TYR A 300 -2.36 -2.49 -9.80
C TYR A 300 -2.57 -3.06 -8.39
N GLU A 301 -2.25 -4.34 -8.21
CA GLU A 301 -2.49 -5.08 -6.97
C GLU A 301 -1.48 -4.68 -5.90
N VAL A 302 -1.97 -4.29 -4.72
CA VAL A 302 -1.19 -3.98 -3.53
C VAL A 302 -1.07 -5.23 -2.68
N GLN A 303 0.13 -5.59 -2.26
CA GLN A 303 0.43 -6.83 -1.51
C GLN A 303 -0.07 -8.11 -2.21
N PRO A 304 0.30 -8.35 -3.47
CA PRO A 304 -0.22 -9.50 -4.25
C PRO A 304 0.20 -10.86 -3.67
N PHE A 305 1.24 -10.90 -2.84
CA PHE A 305 1.79 -12.13 -2.26
C PHE A 305 1.36 -12.35 -0.79
N TYR A 306 0.76 -11.34 -0.14
CA TYR A 306 0.34 -11.40 1.26
C TYR A 306 -1.18 -11.46 1.37
N ALA A 307 -1.70 -12.29 2.28
CA ALA A 307 -3.14 -12.46 2.50
C ALA A 307 -3.90 -12.58 1.17
N THR A 308 -3.54 -13.58 0.36
CA THR A 308 -4.02 -13.74 -1.01
C THR A 308 -5.49 -14.15 -1.11
N ASN A 309 -6.14 -14.45 0.02
CA ASN A 309 -7.58 -14.63 0.17
C ASN A 309 -8.39 -13.33 0.05
N ILE A 310 -7.71 -12.17 0.07
CA ILE A 310 -8.27 -10.84 -0.20
C ILE A 310 -7.41 -10.11 -1.21
N ILE A 311 -8.04 -9.45 -2.17
CA ILE A 311 -7.40 -8.61 -3.18
C ILE A 311 -7.59 -7.15 -2.77
N THR A 312 -6.50 -6.38 -2.80
CA THR A 312 -6.53 -4.93 -2.71
C THR A 312 -5.78 -4.37 -3.92
N CYS A 313 -6.40 -3.51 -4.70
CA CYS A 313 -5.75 -2.95 -5.88
C CYS A 313 -6.26 -1.55 -6.22
N PHE A 314 -5.45 -0.79 -6.93
CA PHE A 314 -5.88 0.41 -7.62
C PHE A 314 -6.29 0.05 -9.04
N ALA A 315 -7.35 0.68 -9.53
CA ALA A 315 -7.83 0.54 -10.91
C ALA A 315 -8.49 1.84 -11.36
N ARG A 316 -9.03 1.85 -12.58
CA ARG A 316 -9.81 2.98 -13.07
C ARG A 316 -11.18 2.53 -13.60
N PHE A 317 -12.16 3.39 -13.39
CA PHE A 317 -13.48 3.32 -14.01
C PHE A 317 -13.73 4.67 -14.69
N ASP A 318 -13.86 4.67 -16.01
CA ASP A 318 -13.98 5.89 -16.83
C ASP A 318 -12.87 6.92 -16.50
N GLY A 319 -11.64 6.43 -16.39
CA GLY A 319 -10.46 7.23 -16.08
C GLY A 319 -10.30 7.64 -14.62
N GLN A 320 -11.30 7.50 -13.78
CA GLN A 320 -11.25 7.82 -12.35
C GLN A 320 -10.56 6.71 -11.56
N SER A 321 -9.53 7.06 -10.78
CA SER A 321 -8.87 6.13 -9.86
C SER A 321 -9.82 5.68 -8.74
N VAL A 322 -9.82 4.38 -8.48
CA VAL A 322 -10.55 3.75 -7.37
C VAL A 322 -9.66 2.75 -6.64
N GLY A 323 -9.96 2.52 -5.36
CA GLY A 323 -9.44 1.38 -4.61
C GLY A 323 -10.44 0.23 -4.67
N ILE A 324 -9.97 -0.97 -5.00
CA ILE A 324 -10.80 -2.18 -5.03
C ILE A 324 -10.41 -3.08 -3.87
N ILE A 325 -11.40 -3.55 -3.12
CA ILE A 325 -11.26 -4.61 -2.12
C ILE A 325 -12.17 -5.77 -2.52
N ALA A 326 -11.61 -6.96 -2.70
CA ALA A 326 -12.36 -8.09 -3.19
C ALA A 326 -11.96 -9.41 -2.51
N ASN A 327 -12.91 -10.26 -2.19
CA ASN A 327 -12.61 -11.61 -1.72
C ASN A 327 -12.06 -12.46 -2.88
N GLN A 328 -11.11 -13.38 -2.58
CA GLN A 328 -10.58 -14.32 -3.56
C GLN A 328 -11.06 -15.74 -3.28
N PRO A 329 -12.13 -16.20 -3.94
CA PRO A 329 -12.71 -17.52 -3.67
C PRO A 329 -11.77 -18.71 -3.91
N LYS A 330 -10.73 -18.54 -4.73
CA LYS A 330 -9.71 -19.57 -4.96
C LYS A 330 -8.84 -19.85 -3.73
N VAL A 331 -8.78 -18.90 -2.78
CA VAL A 331 -7.94 -19.00 -1.60
C VAL A 331 -8.82 -18.98 -0.36
N MET A 332 -8.80 -20.04 0.44
CA MET A 332 -9.62 -20.20 1.65
C MET A 332 -11.11 -19.87 1.43
N ALA A 333 -11.64 -20.16 0.23
CA ALA A 333 -13.00 -19.83 -0.20
C ALA A 333 -13.38 -18.35 -0.04
N GLY A 334 -12.41 -17.43 0.02
CA GLY A 334 -12.65 -16.00 0.26
C GLY A 334 -12.92 -15.63 1.72
N CYS A 335 -12.69 -16.54 2.68
CA CYS A 335 -12.82 -16.23 4.11
C CYS A 335 -11.88 -15.09 4.53
N LEU A 336 -12.31 -14.29 5.49
CA LEU A 336 -11.49 -13.27 6.13
C LEU A 336 -10.72 -13.87 7.31
N ASP A 337 -9.40 -13.75 7.30
CA ASP A 337 -8.53 -14.08 8.41
C ASP A 337 -7.89 -12.81 9.02
N ILE A 338 -7.01 -12.99 9.99
CA ILE A 338 -6.28 -11.89 10.63
C ILE A 338 -5.55 -11.04 9.59
N ASN A 339 -4.80 -11.66 8.70
CA ASN A 339 -3.97 -10.98 7.72
C ASN A 339 -4.80 -10.24 6.66
N ALA A 340 -5.89 -10.85 6.18
CA ALA A 340 -6.82 -10.21 5.26
C ALA A 340 -7.49 -8.98 5.90
N SER A 341 -7.84 -9.08 7.17
CA SER A 341 -8.42 -7.97 7.93
C SER A 341 -7.46 -6.79 8.06
N ASP A 342 -6.19 -7.04 8.36
CA ASP A 342 -5.17 -6.00 8.48
C ASP A 342 -4.83 -5.36 7.12
N LYS A 343 -4.62 -6.18 6.08
CA LYS A 343 -4.36 -5.73 4.70
C LYS A 343 -5.47 -4.80 4.21
N SER A 344 -6.74 -5.24 4.34
CA SER A 344 -7.89 -4.47 3.89
C SER A 344 -8.06 -3.17 4.68
N SER A 345 -7.96 -3.24 6.01
CA SER A 345 -8.16 -2.06 6.87
C SER A 345 -7.17 -0.95 6.55
N ARG A 346 -5.89 -1.30 6.34
CA ARG A 346 -4.86 -0.32 5.97
C ARG A 346 -5.14 0.30 4.60
N PHE A 347 -5.53 -0.51 3.62
CA PHE A 347 -5.82 -0.05 2.26
C PHE A 347 -7.08 0.86 2.22
N ILE A 348 -8.15 0.49 2.94
CA ILE A 348 -9.35 1.32 3.07
C ILE A 348 -9.01 2.69 3.66
N ARG A 349 -8.22 2.72 4.75
CA ARG A 349 -7.81 3.98 5.39
C ARG A 349 -6.93 4.84 4.49
N PHE A 350 -6.07 4.23 3.69
CA PHE A 350 -5.30 4.96 2.68
C PHE A 350 -6.21 5.59 1.63
N CYS A 351 -7.15 4.82 1.07
CA CYS A 351 -8.10 5.34 0.07
C CYS A 351 -8.91 6.51 0.62
N ASP A 352 -9.42 6.37 1.85
CA ASP A 352 -10.20 7.43 2.50
C ASP A 352 -9.36 8.70 2.77
N ALA A 353 -8.13 8.54 3.24
CA ALA A 353 -7.22 9.66 3.50
C ALA A 353 -6.88 10.47 2.24
N PHE A 354 -6.92 9.84 1.07
CA PHE A 354 -6.52 10.45 -0.20
C PHE A 354 -7.65 10.55 -1.23
N ASN A 355 -8.89 10.66 -0.79
CA ASN A 355 -10.08 10.92 -1.62
C ASN A 355 -10.29 9.89 -2.75
N ILE A 356 -9.83 8.65 -2.57
CA ILE A 356 -9.96 7.58 -3.56
C ILE A 356 -11.23 6.79 -3.27
N PRO A 357 -12.24 6.79 -4.15
CA PRO A 357 -13.45 6.00 -3.99
C PRO A 357 -13.15 4.51 -3.86
N ILE A 358 -13.99 3.78 -3.13
CA ILE A 358 -13.82 2.36 -2.85
C ILE A 358 -14.91 1.56 -3.55
N VAL A 359 -14.49 0.52 -4.27
CA VAL A 359 -15.36 -0.47 -4.90
C VAL A 359 -15.08 -1.85 -4.29
N ASN A 360 -16.11 -2.50 -3.77
CA ASN A 360 -15.99 -3.82 -3.15
C ASN A 360 -16.63 -4.88 -4.02
N PHE A 361 -15.94 -6.02 -4.22
CA PHE A 361 -16.52 -7.24 -4.80
C PHE A 361 -16.59 -8.30 -3.70
N VAL A 362 -17.83 -8.77 -3.41
CA VAL A 362 -18.09 -9.59 -2.23
C VAL A 362 -18.45 -11.02 -2.64
N ASP A 363 -17.64 -11.96 -2.16
CA ASP A 363 -17.93 -13.39 -2.13
C ASP A 363 -17.27 -13.96 -0.85
N VAL A 364 -17.95 -13.84 0.28
CA VAL A 364 -17.39 -14.15 1.61
C VAL A 364 -18.30 -15.08 2.40
N PRO A 365 -17.83 -16.31 2.73
CA PRO A 365 -18.63 -17.26 3.52
C PRO A 365 -18.53 -17.01 5.03
N GLY A 366 -17.53 -16.27 5.51
CA GLY A 366 -17.32 -16.03 6.94
C GLY A 366 -15.93 -15.50 7.26
N PHE A 367 -15.70 -15.18 8.53
CA PHE A 367 -14.36 -15.15 9.08
C PHE A 367 -13.82 -16.58 9.21
N LEU A 368 -12.50 -16.75 9.01
CA LEU A 368 -11.87 -18.07 9.07
C LEU A 368 -11.96 -18.64 10.48
N PRO A 369 -12.60 -19.80 10.69
CA PRO A 369 -12.69 -20.42 12.01
C PRO A 369 -11.37 -21.10 12.39
N GLY A 370 -11.15 -21.27 13.70
CA GLY A 370 -10.05 -22.05 14.23
C GLY A 370 -9.37 -21.37 15.42
N THR A 371 -8.77 -22.20 16.28
CA THR A 371 -8.12 -21.73 17.52
C THR A 371 -6.98 -20.75 17.25
N ASN A 372 -6.22 -20.95 16.17
CA ASN A 372 -5.15 -20.02 15.79
C ASN A 372 -5.69 -18.63 15.44
N GLN A 373 -6.85 -18.54 14.81
CA GLN A 373 -7.50 -17.27 14.51
C GLN A 373 -8.07 -16.64 15.79
N GLU A 374 -8.79 -17.41 16.61
CA GLU A 374 -9.37 -16.90 17.86
C GLU A 374 -8.27 -16.42 18.83
N TRP A 375 -7.25 -17.23 19.07
CA TRP A 375 -6.14 -16.87 19.96
C TRP A 375 -5.21 -15.81 19.37
N GLY A 376 -5.10 -15.76 18.04
CA GLY A 376 -4.39 -14.71 17.32
C GLY A 376 -5.11 -13.35 17.35
N GLY A 377 -6.38 -13.34 17.78
CA GLY A 377 -7.15 -12.10 17.96
C GLY A 377 -7.98 -11.70 16.73
N ILE A 378 -8.56 -12.66 16.00
CA ILE A 378 -9.40 -12.38 14.83
C ILE A 378 -10.51 -11.35 15.12
N ILE A 379 -11.06 -11.36 16.37
CA ILE A 379 -12.07 -10.38 16.78
C ILE A 379 -11.51 -8.95 16.71
N ARG A 380 -10.32 -8.73 17.24
CA ARG A 380 -9.65 -7.43 17.23
C ARG A 380 -9.25 -7.01 15.82
N HIS A 381 -8.70 -7.94 15.02
CA HIS A 381 -8.28 -7.66 13.65
C HIS A 381 -9.49 -7.47 12.72
N GLY A 382 -10.52 -8.28 12.83
CA GLY A 382 -11.78 -8.09 12.09
C GLY A 382 -12.47 -6.78 12.42
N ALA A 383 -12.41 -6.34 13.69
CA ALA A 383 -12.94 -5.06 14.11
C ALA A 383 -12.24 -3.86 13.43
N LYS A 384 -10.98 -4.00 12.99
CA LYS A 384 -10.30 -2.96 12.20
C LYS A 384 -11.00 -2.69 10.86
N MET A 385 -11.47 -3.74 10.17
CA MET A 385 -12.23 -3.57 8.92
C MET A 385 -13.55 -2.84 9.15
N LEU A 386 -14.30 -3.26 10.17
CA LEU A 386 -15.56 -2.60 10.55
C LEU A 386 -15.31 -1.12 10.85
N TYR A 387 -14.25 -0.83 11.60
CA TYR A 387 -13.86 0.53 11.93
C TYR A 387 -13.48 1.34 10.67
N ALA A 388 -12.62 0.79 9.82
CA ALA A 388 -12.12 1.47 8.63
C ALA A 388 -13.26 1.86 7.67
N TYR A 389 -14.18 0.93 7.36
CA TYR A 389 -15.32 1.25 6.50
C TYR A 389 -16.30 2.24 7.16
N SER A 390 -16.57 2.08 8.45
CA SER A 390 -17.46 2.99 9.17
C SER A 390 -16.90 4.40 9.30
N GLU A 391 -15.57 4.54 9.37
CA GLU A 391 -14.91 5.84 9.45
C GLU A 391 -14.76 6.51 8.08
N ALA A 392 -14.61 5.72 7.01
CA ALA A 392 -14.39 6.22 5.66
C ALA A 392 -15.55 7.07 5.13
N THR A 393 -15.22 8.21 4.55
CA THR A 393 -16.15 9.23 4.02
C THR A 393 -16.17 9.31 2.50
N VAL A 394 -15.22 8.67 1.82
CA VAL A 394 -15.19 8.57 0.35
C VAL A 394 -16.40 7.77 -0.18
N PRO A 395 -16.76 7.91 -1.46
CA PRO A 395 -17.75 7.03 -2.10
C PRO A 395 -17.40 5.56 -1.89
N LYS A 396 -18.38 4.77 -1.45
CA LYS A 396 -18.26 3.33 -1.20
C LYS A 396 -19.33 2.58 -1.96
N ILE A 397 -18.94 1.77 -2.92
CA ILE A 397 -19.82 0.97 -3.77
C ILE A 397 -19.55 -0.50 -3.49
N THR A 398 -20.58 -1.28 -3.27
CA THR A 398 -20.47 -2.72 -3.01
C THR A 398 -21.22 -3.51 -4.06
N VAL A 399 -20.57 -4.49 -4.67
CA VAL A 399 -21.12 -5.44 -5.63
C VAL A 399 -21.03 -6.84 -5.01
N ILE A 400 -22.17 -7.42 -4.68
CA ILE A 400 -22.25 -8.76 -4.12
C ILE A 400 -22.36 -9.73 -5.29
N THR A 401 -21.32 -10.53 -5.51
CA THR A 401 -21.25 -11.46 -6.64
C THR A 401 -21.85 -12.84 -6.30
N ARG A 402 -21.62 -13.31 -5.07
CA ARG A 402 -22.11 -14.63 -4.63
C ARG A 402 -22.37 -14.62 -3.12
N LYS A 403 -21.54 -15.27 -2.29
CA LYS A 403 -21.75 -15.42 -0.84
C LYS A 403 -21.55 -14.11 -0.08
N ALA A 404 -22.46 -13.82 0.83
CA ALA A 404 -22.36 -12.70 1.77
C ALA A 404 -22.98 -13.11 3.11
N TYR A 405 -22.19 -13.77 3.98
CA TYR A 405 -22.73 -14.40 5.18
C TYR A 405 -22.25 -13.72 6.47
N GLY A 406 -23.17 -13.49 7.38
CA GLY A 406 -22.92 -13.11 8.76
C GLY A 406 -22.11 -11.83 8.93
N GLY A 407 -21.27 -11.81 9.96
CA GLY A 407 -20.43 -10.63 10.28
C GLY A 407 -19.40 -10.28 9.20
N SER A 408 -18.97 -11.23 8.40
CA SER A 408 -18.05 -10.97 7.30
C SER A 408 -18.71 -10.25 6.12
N TYR A 409 -20.01 -10.47 5.88
CA TYR A 409 -20.79 -9.64 4.96
C TYR A 409 -20.77 -8.16 5.40
N LEU A 410 -21.01 -7.91 6.69
CA LEU A 410 -20.92 -6.55 7.23
C LEU A 410 -19.50 -5.98 7.02
N ALA A 411 -18.47 -6.76 7.34
CA ALA A 411 -17.06 -6.35 7.23
C ALA A 411 -16.61 -6.06 5.79
N MET A 412 -17.33 -6.55 4.78
CA MET A 412 -17.10 -6.25 3.36
C MET A 412 -17.93 -5.05 2.86
N CYS A 413 -18.23 -4.10 3.74
CA CYS A 413 -18.95 -2.87 3.45
C CYS A 413 -20.41 -3.11 3.02
N SER A 414 -21.23 -3.63 3.93
CA SER A 414 -22.68 -3.63 3.74
C SER A 414 -23.26 -2.21 3.76
N GLN A 415 -24.51 -2.06 3.35
CA GLN A 415 -25.23 -0.79 3.42
C GLN A 415 -25.19 -0.18 4.84
N ASP A 416 -25.46 -1.00 5.87
CA ASP A 416 -25.47 -0.54 7.26
C ASP A 416 -24.07 -0.17 7.79
N LEU A 417 -23.01 -0.63 7.14
CA LEU A 417 -21.63 -0.24 7.46
C LEU A 417 -21.15 0.96 6.62
N GLY A 418 -22.04 1.57 5.85
CA GLY A 418 -21.82 2.82 5.15
C GLY A 418 -21.51 2.70 3.66
N ALA A 419 -21.89 1.60 2.99
CA ALA A 419 -21.93 1.59 1.53
C ALA A 419 -22.98 2.60 1.05
N ASP A 420 -22.62 3.41 0.05
CA ASP A 420 -23.50 4.42 -0.55
C ASP A 420 -24.41 3.80 -1.61
N GLN A 421 -23.93 2.74 -2.27
CA GLN A 421 -24.67 2.00 -3.29
C GLN A 421 -24.31 0.52 -3.20
N VAL A 422 -25.32 -0.33 -3.14
CA VAL A 422 -25.17 -1.80 -3.06
C VAL A 422 -25.86 -2.46 -4.26
N TYR A 423 -25.06 -3.12 -5.09
CA TYR A 423 -25.50 -3.97 -6.18
C TYR A 423 -25.39 -5.44 -5.78
N ALA A 424 -26.28 -6.27 -6.29
CA ALA A 424 -26.19 -7.71 -6.16
C ALA A 424 -26.42 -8.40 -7.51
N TRP A 425 -25.66 -9.46 -7.77
CA TRP A 425 -25.94 -10.34 -8.89
C TRP A 425 -27.04 -11.33 -8.53
N PRO A 426 -27.78 -11.91 -9.50
CA PRO A 426 -28.78 -12.91 -9.21
C PRO A 426 -28.25 -14.17 -8.51
N THR A 427 -26.94 -14.42 -8.62
CA THR A 427 -26.19 -15.50 -7.96
C THR A 427 -25.89 -15.24 -6.49
N SER A 428 -26.25 -14.06 -5.95
CA SER A 428 -25.92 -13.66 -4.58
C SER A 428 -26.72 -14.46 -3.56
N GLU A 429 -26.01 -14.91 -2.53
CA GLU A 429 -26.57 -15.58 -1.35
C GLU A 429 -26.29 -14.69 -0.10
N ILE A 430 -27.31 -13.94 0.35
CA ILE A 430 -27.15 -12.99 1.46
C ILE A 430 -27.90 -13.52 2.66
N ALA A 431 -27.18 -13.89 3.74
CA ALA A 431 -27.77 -14.54 4.91
C ALA A 431 -26.98 -14.33 6.20
N VAL A 432 -27.63 -14.56 7.35
CA VAL A 432 -26.98 -14.52 8.67
C VAL A 432 -25.85 -15.56 8.78
N MET A 433 -25.99 -16.70 8.14
CA MET A 433 -24.98 -17.76 8.04
C MET A 433 -25.26 -18.62 6.81
N GLY A 434 -24.27 -19.43 6.41
CA GLY A 434 -24.46 -20.35 5.30
C GLY A 434 -25.71 -21.23 5.47
N PRO A 435 -26.51 -21.42 4.41
CA PRO A 435 -27.81 -22.09 4.48
C PRO A 435 -27.79 -23.47 5.14
N ALA A 436 -26.75 -24.27 4.87
CA ALA A 436 -26.58 -25.59 5.50
C ALA A 436 -26.40 -25.48 7.02
N GLY A 437 -25.70 -24.47 7.50
CA GLY A 437 -25.54 -24.20 8.92
C GLY A 437 -26.84 -23.76 9.57
N ALA A 438 -27.56 -22.84 8.94
CA ALA A 438 -28.87 -22.39 9.40
C ALA A 438 -29.88 -23.55 9.49
N ALA A 439 -29.96 -24.36 8.45
CA ALA A 439 -30.82 -25.53 8.43
C ALA A 439 -30.49 -26.57 9.51
N ASN A 440 -29.22 -26.78 9.79
CA ASN A 440 -28.77 -27.66 10.89
C ASN A 440 -29.26 -27.17 12.26
N ILE A 441 -29.43 -25.87 12.44
CA ILE A 441 -29.91 -25.29 13.70
C ILE A 441 -31.45 -25.33 13.73
N ILE A 442 -32.10 -24.82 12.68
CA ILE A 442 -33.55 -24.62 12.63
C ILE A 442 -34.29 -25.97 12.49
N PHE A 443 -33.79 -26.85 11.61
CA PHE A 443 -34.46 -28.10 11.25
C PHE A 443 -33.76 -29.34 11.84
N LYS A 444 -33.04 -29.19 12.95
CA LYS A 444 -32.24 -30.26 13.58
C LYS A 444 -32.99 -31.56 13.84
N LYS A 445 -34.32 -31.48 14.07
CA LYS A 445 -35.18 -32.63 14.43
C LYS A 445 -36.16 -33.03 13.32
N ASP A 446 -36.08 -32.42 12.16
CA ASP A 446 -37.05 -32.64 11.08
C ASP A 446 -36.58 -33.75 10.15
N GLU A 447 -37.54 -34.66 9.78
CA GLU A 447 -37.27 -35.78 8.86
C GLU A 447 -37.02 -35.30 7.42
N ASP A 448 -37.62 -34.16 7.00
CA ASP A 448 -37.50 -33.56 5.67
C ASP A 448 -36.46 -32.41 5.60
N LYS A 449 -35.34 -32.53 6.30
CA LYS A 449 -34.35 -31.49 6.47
C LYS A 449 -33.83 -30.93 5.15
N ASP A 450 -33.54 -31.78 4.15
CA ASP A 450 -32.97 -31.36 2.87
C ASP A 450 -33.96 -30.52 2.06
N ALA A 451 -35.22 -30.93 1.99
CA ALA A 451 -36.28 -30.19 1.32
C ALA A 451 -36.54 -28.81 1.98
N LYS A 452 -36.51 -28.78 3.33
CA LYS A 452 -36.64 -27.53 4.09
C LYS A 452 -35.44 -26.62 3.95
N THR A 453 -34.24 -27.19 3.82
CA THR A 453 -33.01 -26.41 3.54
C THR A 453 -33.12 -25.77 2.14
N ALA A 454 -33.50 -26.49 1.14
CA ALA A 454 -33.73 -25.96 -0.22
C ALA A 454 -34.73 -24.81 -0.23
N LYS A 455 -35.85 -24.99 0.47
CA LYS A 455 -36.87 -23.95 0.62
C LYS A 455 -36.36 -22.74 1.39
N TYR A 456 -35.56 -22.95 2.43
CA TYR A 456 -34.93 -21.87 3.17
C TYR A 456 -33.98 -21.04 2.31
N VAL A 457 -33.17 -21.69 1.47
CA VAL A 457 -32.30 -21.00 0.50
C VAL A 457 -33.10 -20.15 -0.47
N GLU A 458 -34.16 -20.76 -1.09
CA GLU A 458 -35.00 -20.08 -2.05
C GLU A 458 -35.74 -18.87 -1.45
N GLU A 459 -36.15 -18.95 -0.20
CA GLU A 459 -36.96 -17.92 0.44
C GLU A 459 -36.11 -16.83 1.14
N PHE A 460 -34.99 -17.20 1.75
CA PHE A 460 -34.25 -16.32 2.66
C PHE A 460 -32.82 -15.99 2.26
N ALA A 461 -32.17 -16.78 1.41
CA ALA A 461 -30.77 -16.59 1.04
C ALA A 461 -30.63 -16.12 -0.41
N THR A 462 -31.42 -15.16 -0.83
CA THR A 462 -31.43 -14.61 -2.19
C THR A 462 -31.20 -13.10 -2.19
N PRO A 463 -30.71 -12.49 -3.26
CA PRO A 463 -30.58 -11.03 -3.34
C PRO A 463 -31.93 -10.33 -3.27
N TYR A 464 -33.01 -11.00 -3.72
CA TYR A 464 -34.37 -10.43 -3.72
C TYR A 464 -34.88 -10.22 -2.30
N LYS A 465 -34.59 -11.16 -1.39
CA LYS A 465 -34.98 -11.01 0.01
C LYS A 465 -34.28 -9.84 0.70
N ALA A 466 -33.00 -9.65 0.40
CA ALA A 466 -32.24 -8.49 0.88
C ALA A 466 -32.76 -7.18 0.27
N ALA A 467 -33.10 -7.18 -1.02
CA ALA A 467 -33.65 -6.01 -1.72
C ALA A 467 -35.03 -5.63 -1.20
N GLU A 468 -35.93 -6.62 -0.91
CA GLU A 468 -37.23 -6.36 -0.25
C GLU A 468 -37.11 -5.64 1.08
N ARG A 469 -35.97 -5.79 1.76
CA ARG A 469 -35.67 -5.16 3.04
C ARG A 469 -34.85 -3.87 2.91
N GLY A 470 -34.46 -3.49 1.69
CA GLY A 470 -33.69 -2.30 1.42
C GLY A 470 -32.18 -2.43 1.69
N PHE A 471 -31.62 -3.65 1.84
CA PHE A 471 -30.19 -3.90 2.03
C PHE A 471 -29.42 -4.05 0.71
N VAL A 472 -30.12 -4.14 -0.40
CA VAL A 472 -29.58 -4.12 -1.77
C VAL A 472 -30.39 -3.10 -2.56
N ASP A 473 -29.72 -2.15 -3.18
CA ASP A 473 -30.39 -1.07 -3.91
C ASP A 473 -30.86 -1.55 -5.28
N VAL A 474 -30.01 -2.34 -5.99
CA VAL A 474 -30.34 -2.84 -7.33
C VAL A 474 -29.79 -4.26 -7.52
N VAL A 475 -30.62 -5.15 -8.04
CA VAL A 475 -30.17 -6.44 -8.56
C VAL A 475 -29.89 -6.26 -10.05
N ILE A 476 -28.65 -6.55 -10.48
CA ILE A 476 -28.17 -6.31 -11.84
C ILE A 476 -27.70 -7.62 -12.50
N GLU A 477 -27.78 -7.71 -13.84
CA GLU A 477 -27.06 -8.76 -14.56
C GLU A 477 -25.54 -8.56 -14.39
N PRO A 478 -24.75 -9.65 -14.23
CA PRO A 478 -23.29 -9.52 -14.04
C PRO A 478 -22.60 -8.66 -15.11
N LYS A 479 -23.01 -8.77 -16.38
CA LYS A 479 -22.45 -7.98 -17.49
C LYS A 479 -22.59 -6.46 -17.32
N GLN A 480 -23.58 -6.01 -16.56
CA GLN A 480 -23.90 -4.60 -16.32
C GLN A 480 -23.04 -3.97 -15.20
N THR A 481 -22.15 -4.74 -14.59
CA THR A 481 -21.40 -4.29 -13.41
C THR A 481 -20.58 -3.03 -13.70
N ARG A 482 -19.86 -2.95 -14.83
CA ARG A 482 -19.07 -1.79 -15.21
C ARG A 482 -19.91 -0.51 -15.32
N PRO A 483 -20.92 -0.42 -16.19
CA PRO A 483 -21.72 0.79 -16.30
C PRO A 483 -22.47 1.13 -15.00
N ALA A 484 -22.87 0.14 -14.20
CA ALA A 484 -23.49 0.38 -12.89
C ALA A 484 -22.53 1.07 -11.92
N VAL A 485 -21.30 0.59 -11.80
CA VAL A 485 -20.27 1.20 -10.95
C VAL A 485 -19.93 2.61 -11.42
N ILE A 486 -19.75 2.84 -12.74
CA ILE A 486 -19.46 4.16 -13.31
C ILE A 486 -20.59 5.15 -12.99
N ASN A 487 -21.84 4.73 -13.18
CA ASN A 487 -23.00 5.58 -12.86
C ASN A 487 -23.08 5.91 -11.36
N ALA A 488 -22.76 4.96 -10.48
CA ALA A 488 -22.70 5.21 -9.04
C ALA A 488 -21.58 6.18 -8.67
N LEU A 489 -20.39 6.03 -9.24
CA LEU A 489 -19.28 6.97 -9.04
C LEU A 489 -19.64 8.38 -9.49
N ALA A 490 -20.26 8.51 -10.65
CA ALA A 490 -20.74 9.82 -11.16
C ALA A 490 -21.80 10.45 -10.24
N MET A 491 -22.78 9.67 -9.78
CA MET A 491 -23.80 10.11 -8.83
C MET A 491 -23.18 10.58 -7.51
N LEU A 492 -22.12 9.90 -7.03
CA LEU A 492 -21.46 10.18 -5.76
C LEU A 492 -20.32 11.21 -5.85
N ALA A 493 -20.05 11.78 -7.03
CA ALA A 493 -18.93 12.70 -7.25
C ALA A 493 -18.94 13.93 -6.31
N SER A 494 -20.12 14.37 -5.89
CA SER A 494 -20.28 15.50 -4.96
C SER A 494 -20.53 15.07 -3.51
N LYS A 495 -20.34 13.79 -3.18
CA LYS A 495 -20.55 13.29 -1.81
C LYS A 495 -19.76 14.13 -0.80
N ARG A 496 -20.44 14.53 0.27
CA ARG A 496 -19.84 15.18 1.44
C ARG A 496 -20.43 14.55 2.69
N GLU A 497 -19.56 14.02 3.54
CA GLU A 497 -19.94 13.39 4.77
C GLU A 497 -19.15 13.99 5.94
N ASN A 498 -19.86 14.58 6.90
CA ASN A 498 -19.25 15.18 8.09
C ASN A 498 -19.28 14.18 9.25
N ARG A 499 -18.14 13.98 9.88
CA ARG A 499 -18.01 13.20 11.10
C ARG A 499 -17.94 14.11 12.32
N ALA A 500 -18.28 13.56 13.49
CA ALA A 500 -18.09 14.28 14.75
C ALA A 500 -16.62 14.70 14.93
N PRO A 501 -16.34 15.96 15.32
CA PRO A 501 -14.97 16.42 15.54
C PRO A 501 -14.26 15.58 16.60
N LYS A 502 -13.05 15.12 16.30
CA LYS A 502 -12.20 14.35 17.21
C LYS A 502 -10.72 14.61 16.89
N LYS A 503 -9.83 14.46 17.87
CA LYS A 503 -8.39 14.57 17.61
C LYS A 503 -7.91 13.49 16.64
N HIS A 504 -8.34 12.26 16.85
CA HIS A 504 -8.16 11.09 15.99
C HIS A 504 -9.09 9.98 16.46
N GLY A 505 -9.27 8.95 15.64
CA GLY A 505 -9.97 7.74 16.06
C GLY A 505 -9.11 6.88 16.99
N ASN A 506 -9.75 6.07 17.82
CA ASN A 506 -9.08 5.01 18.60
C ASN A 506 -9.41 3.65 17.93
N ILE A 507 -8.72 3.38 16.83
CA ILE A 507 -8.89 2.15 16.08
C ILE A 507 -8.39 0.96 16.91
N PRO A 508 -9.07 -0.21 16.88
CA PRO A 508 -8.54 -1.44 17.48
C PRO A 508 -7.21 -1.84 16.84
N LEU A 509 -6.12 -1.86 17.60
CA LEU A 509 -4.77 -2.15 17.10
C LEU A 509 -4.36 -3.60 17.40
#